data_6ba090e1aac2c5d95ef1a5f2acb9d7bd
#
_entry.id   6ba090e1aac2c5d95ef1a5f2acb9d7bd
#
_cell.length_a   1.000
_cell.length_b   1.000
_cell.length_c   1.000
_cell.angle_alpha   90.00
_cell.angle_beta   90.00
_cell.angle_gamma   90.00
#
_symmetry.space_group_name_H-M   'P 1'
#
loop_
_entity.id
_entity.type
_entity.pdbx_description
1 polymer ?
#
loop_
_entity_poly.entity_id
_entity_poly.type
_entity_poly.pdbx_seq_one_letter_code
_entity_poly.pdbx_strand_id
1 'polypeptide(L)'
;MRLKELLKNVEVLNVLGDTDIEITGVNIDSRRIEAGHLFVAVPGTVTDGHKFIPKAIEQGAAAVLCEYFPNKRESGVTYVAVESTEDWVGEVATQFYGDPSRKLKLVGVTGTNGKTTIATLLYNMFRKFGHKCGLLSTVCNYIEDEPIPTDHTTPDPIELNSLLARMVDAGCEYAFMECSSHAIAQKRIGGLRFEGGLFTNLTRDHLDYHKTFENYRDAKKAFFDGLDKDAFVITNADDKNGLFMVQNTKAQVKTYSTRTMADFKAKIIECHFEGMYLDINGKEVGVQFIGKFNVSNLLAVYGAAVMLGKKPEDILVILSTLKSVNGRLEPIRSPEGYTAIVDYAHTPDALENVLNAIHEVLDGKGKVITVCGAGGNRDKGKRPLMAQEAVKQSDRVIITSDNPRFEEPQDIINDMLAGLDARQMKKVISIVDRREAIRTACMMAEKGDVILIAGKGHEDYQEIQGVKHHFDDKEVVREIFSK
;
A
#
# COMPACT_ATOMS: atom_id res chain seq x y z
N MET A 1 26.02 16.31 -11.62
CA MET A 1 26.70 16.08 -10.31
C MET A 1 27.92 15.21 -10.54
N ARG A 2 29.02 15.42 -9.77
CA ARG A 2 30.21 14.59 -9.93
C ARG A 2 30.00 13.20 -9.32
N LEU A 3 30.53 12.13 -9.95
CA LEU A 3 30.42 10.77 -9.44
C LEU A 3 30.95 10.63 -8.01
N LYS A 4 32.10 11.26 -7.69
CA LYS A 4 32.66 11.28 -6.34
C LYS A 4 31.72 11.85 -5.26
N GLU A 5 30.84 12.80 -5.65
CA GLU A 5 29.86 13.38 -4.74
C GLU A 5 28.70 12.40 -4.50
N LEU A 6 28.25 11.68 -5.55
CA LEU A 6 27.25 10.62 -5.42
C LEU A 6 27.71 9.49 -4.52
N LEU A 7 29.00 9.20 -4.50
CA LEU A 7 29.61 8.11 -3.75
C LEU A 7 30.04 8.51 -2.33
N LYS A 8 29.81 9.75 -1.90
CA LYS A 8 30.32 10.29 -0.64
C LYS A 8 29.99 9.45 0.59
N ASN A 9 28.78 8.87 0.63
CA ASN A 9 28.31 8.06 1.75
C ASN A 9 28.29 6.55 1.42
N VAL A 10 28.77 6.16 0.24
CA VAL A 10 28.79 4.78 -0.25
C VAL A 10 30.09 4.09 0.17
N GLU A 11 29.98 2.92 0.75
CA GLU A 11 31.15 2.10 1.08
C GLU A 11 31.69 1.41 -0.19
N VAL A 12 32.68 2.07 -0.81
CA VAL A 12 33.28 1.63 -2.06
C VAL A 12 34.41 0.65 -1.80
N LEU A 13 34.34 -0.54 -2.40
CA LEU A 13 35.39 -1.56 -2.31
C LEU A 13 36.51 -1.31 -3.30
N ASN A 14 36.17 -0.92 -4.54
CA ASN A 14 37.18 -0.69 -5.59
C ASN A 14 36.66 0.25 -6.66
N VAL A 15 37.54 1.00 -7.29
CA VAL A 15 37.24 1.91 -8.41
C VAL A 15 38.19 1.67 -9.56
N LEU A 16 37.65 1.60 -10.76
CA LEU A 16 38.41 1.55 -12.00
C LEU A 16 37.94 2.66 -12.93
N GLY A 17 38.75 3.67 -13.13
CA GLY A 17 38.40 4.88 -13.91
C GLY A 17 38.46 6.16 -13.09
N ASP A 18 37.87 7.23 -13.63
CA ASP A 18 37.88 8.58 -13.03
C ASP A 18 36.53 8.85 -12.32
N THR A 19 36.59 9.22 -11.03
CA THR A 19 35.41 9.60 -10.25
C THR A 19 35.07 11.09 -10.35
N ASP A 20 35.91 11.90 -11.02
CA ASP A 20 35.63 13.34 -11.22
C ASP A 20 34.82 13.62 -12.50
N ILE A 21 34.21 12.58 -13.06
CA ILE A 21 33.28 12.69 -14.20
C ILE A 21 31.91 13.23 -13.78
N GLU A 22 31.25 13.91 -14.70
CA GLU A 22 29.89 14.40 -14.49
C GLU A 22 28.87 13.29 -14.78
N ILE A 23 27.94 13.09 -13.85
CA ILE A 23 26.78 12.19 -13.97
C ILE A 23 25.52 13.03 -14.19
N THR A 24 24.84 12.76 -15.30
CA THR A 24 23.64 13.48 -15.73
C THR A 24 22.33 12.79 -15.35
N GLY A 25 22.39 11.50 -15.00
CA GLY A 25 21.25 10.69 -14.56
C GLY A 25 21.72 9.41 -13.87
N VAL A 26 20.81 8.81 -13.08
CA VAL A 26 21.01 7.53 -12.41
C VAL A 26 19.87 6.59 -12.77
N ASN A 27 20.16 5.33 -13.12
CA ASN A 27 19.12 4.37 -13.41
C ASN A 27 19.54 2.93 -13.09
N ILE A 28 18.56 2.09 -12.73
CA ILE A 28 18.70 0.64 -12.55
C ILE A 28 18.21 -0.16 -13.76
N ASP A 29 17.49 0.48 -14.69
CA ASP A 29 17.00 -0.12 -15.93
C ASP A 29 17.90 0.30 -17.10
N SER A 30 18.61 -0.68 -17.70
CA SER A 30 19.48 -0.43 -18.84
C SER A 30 18.77 0.18 -20.04
N ARG A 31 17.48 0.01 -20.19
CA ARG A 31 16.66 0.57 -21.28
C ARG A 31 16.42 2.07 -21.17
N ARG A 32 16.59 2.63 -19.95
CA ARG A 32 16.43 4.04 -19.60
C ARG A 32 17.76 4.77 -19.45
N ILE A 33 18.87 4.13 -19.79
CA ILE A 33 20.19 4.75 -19.75
C ILE A 33 20.35 5.67 -20.97
N GLU A 34 20.92 6.82 -20.69
CA GLU A 34 21.31 7.84 -21.67
C GLU A 34 22.79 8.23 -21.48
N ALA A 35 23.32 9.03 -22.40
CA ALA A 35 24.71 9.46 -22.32
C ALA A 35 25.00 10.23 -21.03
N GLY A 36 26.08 9.83 -20.32
CA GLY A 36 26.47 10.44 -19.05
C GLY A 36 25.79 9.86 -17.81
N HIS A 37 24.90 8.86 -17.95
CA HIS A 37 24.24 8.25 -16.80
C HIS A 37 25.18 7.32 -15.99
N LEU A 38 24.87 7.18 -14.71
CA LEU A 38 25.32 6.09 -13.85
C LEU A 38 24.30 4.94 -13.93
N PHE A 39 24.76 3.77 -14.39
CA PHE A 39 23.98 2.54 -14.31
C PHE A 39 24.27 1.82 -12.99
N VAL A 40 23.25 1.51 -12.20
CA VAL A 40 23.38 0.71 -10.97
C VAL A 40 22.91 -0.71 -11.28
N ALA A 41 23.82 -1.67 -11.28
CA ALA A 41 23.54 -3.07 -11.58
C ALA A 41 23.04 -3.80 -10.34
N VAL A 42 21.73 -3.78 -10.10
CA VAL A 42 21.11 -4.41 -8.92
C VAL A 42 20.70 -5.84 -9.23
N PRO A 43 21.07 -6.85 -8.41
CA PRO A 43 20.53 -8.19 -8.49
C PRO A 43 19.02 -8.17 -8.21
N GLY A 44 18.21 -8.45 -9.22
CA GLY A 44 16.74 -8.48 -9.06
C GLY A 44 16.22 -9.87 -8.73
N THR A 45 14.96 -9.97 -8.30
CA THR A 45 14.31 -11.25 -7.95
C THR A 45 14.13 -12.21 -9.14
N VAL A 46 14.09 -11.70 -10.37
CA VAL A 46 13.88 -12.48 -11.60
C VAL A 46 15.16 -12.54 -12.43
N THR A 47 15.93 -11.46 -12.48
CA THR A 47 17.14 -11.38 -13.29
C THR A 47 18.19 -10.50 -12.62
N ASP A 48 19.46 -10.84 -12.84
CA ASP A 48 20.58 -10.08 -12.31
C ASP A 48 20.91 -8.90 -13.24
N GLY A 49 20.89 -7.68 -12.67
CA GLY A 49 21.20 -6.43 -13.37
C GLY A 49 22.59 -6.38 -13.98
N HIS A 50 23.57 -7.13 -13.44
CA HIS A 50 24.94 -7.20 -13.96
C HIS A 50 24.99 -7.71 -15.41
N LYS A 51 24.04 -8.55 -15.84
CA LYS A 51 23.94 -9.03 -17.21
C LYS A 51 23.68 -7.92 -18.22
N PHE A 52 23.15 -6.78 -17.76
CA PHE A 52 22.79 -5.65 -18.60
C PHE A 52 23.86 -4.53 -18.64
N ILE A 53 24.98 -4.70 -17.94
CA ILE A 53 26.09 -3.74 -17.97
C ILE A 53 26.55 -3.44 -19.41
N PRO A 54 26.80 -4.44 -20.30
CA PRO A 54 27.20 -4.14 -21.68
C PRO A 54 26.17 -3.27 -22.41
N LYS A 55 24.88 -3.57 -22.26
CA LYS A 55 23.82 -2.79 -22.88
C LYS A 55 23.73 -1.36 -22.35
N ALA A 56 23.90 -1.16 -21.04
CA ALA A 56 23.94 0.15 -20.44
C ALA A 56 25.09 1.02 -20.99
N ILE A 57 26.27 0.40 -21.19
CA ILE A 57 27.43 1.04 -21.78
C ILE A 57 27.19 1.40 -23.25
N GLU A 58 26.61 0.49 -24.04
CA GLU A 58 26.20 0.77 -25.43
C GLU A 58 25.26 1.95 -25.54
N GLN A 59 24.42 2.18 -24.53
CA GLN A 59 23.50 3.33 -24.48
C GLN A 59 24.14 4.60 -23.90
N GLY A 60 25.41 4.56 -23.51
CA GLY A 60 26.18 5.74 -23.12
C GLY A 60 26.36 5.92 -21.61
N ALA A 61 26.21 4.88 -20.80
CA ALA A 61 26.55 4.95 -19.38
C ALA A 61 28.01 5.41 -19.20
N ALA A 62 28.22 6.51 -18.48
CA ALA A 62 29.55 7.02 -18.15
C ALA A 62 30.16 6.29 -16.96
N ALA A 63 29.33 5.73 -16.08
CA ALA A 63 29.78 4.93 -14.94
C ALA A 63 28.82 3.77 -14.67
N VAL A 64 29.36 2.75 -13.99
CA VAL A 64 28.64 1.57 -13.54
C VAL A 64 28.94 1.32 -12.06
N LEU A 65 27.88 1.23 -11.23
CA LEU A 65 27.95 0.73 -9.86
C LEU A 65 27.57 -0.76 -9.87
N CYS A 66 28.42 -1.64 -9.39
CA CYS A 66 28.25 -3.10 -9.47
C CYS A 66 28.85 -3.79 -8.26
N GLU A 67 28.53 -5.08 -8.06
CA GLU A 67 29.12 -5.90 -6.98
C GLU A 67 30.42 -6.57 -7.43
N TYR A 68 30.55 -6.81 -8.73
CA TYR A 68 31.76 -7.33 -9.35
C TYR A 68 31.97 -6.71 -10.73
N PHE A 69 33.24 -6.52 -11.09
CA PHE A 69 33.57 -5.95 -12.40
C PHE A 69 33.30 -6.94 -13.53
N PRO A 70 32.73 -6.50 -14.66
CA PRO A 70 32.55 -7.34 -15.83
C PRO A 70 33.94 -7.76 -16.39
N ASN A 71 34.00 -8.97 -17.02
CA ASN A 71 35.21 -9.48 -17.63
C ASN A 71 35.70 -8.56 -18.76
N LYS A 72 34.78 -8.07 -19.60
CA LYS A 72 35.06 -7.09 -20.65
C LYS A 72 34.72 -5.70 -20.13
N ARG A 73 35.68 -4.78 -20.19
CA ARG A 73 35.56 -3.39 -19.73
C ARG A 73 35.86 -2.46 -20.88
N GLU A 74 35.02 -1.45 -21.05
CA GLU A 74 35.21 -0.45 -22.11
C GLU A 74 36.03 0.73 -21.57
N SER A 75 36.95 1.24 -22.42
CA SER A 75 37.71 2.44 -22.08
C SER A 75 36.81 3.67 -22.02
N GLY A 76 37.04 4.53 -21.04
CA GLY A 76 36.23 5.75 -20.85
C GLY A 76 35.01 5.55 -19.95
N VAL A 77 34.72 4.33 -19.48
CA VAL A 77 33.69 4.04 -18.48
C VAL A 77 34.30 3.84 -17.12
N THR A 78 33.75 4.47 -16.08
CA THR A 78 34.16 4.27 -14.70
C THR A 78 33.35 3.16 -14.04
N TYR A 79 34.06 2.18 -13.45
CA TYR A 79 33.43 1.07 -12.73
C TYR A 79 33.68 1.24 -11.24
N VAL A 80 32.63 1.13 -10.43
CA VAL A 80 32.68 1.22 -8.97
C VAL A 80 32.14 -0.07 -8.39
N ALA A 81 32.93 -0.77 -7.58
CA ALA A 81 32.51 -1.98 -6.90
C ALA A 81 32.12 -1.70 -5.46
N VAL A 82 30.99 -2.28 -5.03
CA VAL A 82 30.47 -2.26 -3.67
C VAL A 82 30.11 -3.68 -3.24
N GLU A 83 29.91 -3.93 -1.96
CA GLU A 83 29.53 -5.26 -1.47
C GLU A 83 28.11 -5.65 -1.93
N SER A 84 27.16 -4.69 -1.87
CA SER A 84 25.76 -4.87 -2.26
C SER A 84 25.24 -3.60 -2.94
N THR A 85 24.87 -3.69 -4.21
CA THR A 85 24.29 -2.56 -4.93
C THR A 85 22.86 -2.24 -4.46
N GLU A 86 22.14 -3.26 -3.97
CA GLU A 86 20.81 -3.09 -3.40
C GLU A 86 20.82 -2.19 -2.14
N ASP A 87 21.86 -2.31 -1.31
CA ASP A 87 22.00 -1.49 -0.10
C ASP A 87 22.35 -0.03 -0.41
N TRP A 88 23.02 0.24 -1.54
CA TRP A 88 23.54 1.57 -1.86
C TRP A 88 22.73 2.35 -2.91
N VAL A 89 21.92 1.68 -3.72
CA VAL A 89 21.16 2.36 -4.80
C VAL A 89 20.25 3.48 -4.26
N GLY A 90 19.64 3.29 -3.09
CA GLY A 90 18.82 4.29 -2.43
C GLY A 90 19.62 5.53 -2.02
N GLU A 91 20.79 5.34 -1.41
CA GLU A 91 21.69 6.44 -1.03
C GLU A 91 22.18 7.23 -2.26
N VAL A 92 22.57 6.52 -3.32
CA VAL A 92 23.01 7.14 -4.58
C VAL A 92 21.86 7.97 -5.20
N ALA A 93 20.66 7.43 -5.22
CA ALA A 93 19.47 8.16 -5.69
C ALA A 93 19.18 9.39 -4.84
N THR A 94 19.23 9.25 -3.51
CA THR A 94 19.03 10.35 -2.57
C THR A 94 20.03 11.48 -2.82
N GLN A 95 21.31 11.16 -2.98
CA GLN A 95 22.35 12.16 -3.28
C GLN A 95 22.10 12.82 -4.65
N PHE A 96 21.78 12.04 -5.69
CA PHE A 96 21.57 12.57 -7.04
C PHE A 96 20.42 13.57 -7.09
N TYR A 97 19.32 13.31 -6.39
CA TYR A 97 18.13 14.19 -6.32
C TYR A 97 18.23 15.26 -5.21
N GLY A 98 19.39 15.41 -4.57
CA GLY A 98 19.65 16.49 -3.61
C GLY A 98 18.95 16.31 -2.27
N ASP A 99 18.84 15.08 -1.80
CA ASP A 99 18.29 14.66 -0.50
C ASP A 99 16.86 15.21 -0.26
N PRO A 100 15.89 14.87 -1.11
CA PRO A 100 14.56 15.47 -1.04
C PRO A 100 13.82 15.10 0.24
N SER A 101 14.07 13.92 0.82
CA SER A 101 13.40 13.47 2.04
C SER A 101 13.73 14.32 3.26
N ARG A 102 14.90 14.99 3.30
CA ARG A 102 15.27 15.96 4.38
C ARG A 102 14.58 17.32 4.23
N LYS A 103 14.03 17.60 3.07
CA LYS A 103 13.34 18.87 2.77
C LYS A 103 11.83 18.77 2.96
N LEU A 104 11.33 17.56 3.26
CA LEU A 104 9.93 17.21 3.48
C LEU A 104 9.76 16.59 4.87
N LYS A 105 8.60 16.73 5.46
CA LYS A 105 8.18 15.88 6.59
C LYS A 105 7.59 14.59 6.01
N LEU A 106 8.46 13.62 5.75
CA LEU A 106 8.10 12.35 5.16
C LEU A 106 7.60 11.38 6.24
N VAL A 107 6.39 10.87 6.08
CA VAL A 107 5.80 9.89 7.00
C VAL A 107 5.48 8.59 6.25
N GLY A 108 6.03 7.48 6.75
CA GLY A 108 5.82 6.15 6.20
C GLY A 108 4.77 5.34 6.96
N VAL A 109 3.94 4.61 6.25
CA VAL A 109 2.91 3.73 6.84
C VAL A 109 3.16 2.29 6.39
N THR A 110 3.35 1.37 7.34
CA THR A 110 3.48 -0.06 7.05
C THR A 110 2.53 -0.92 7.88
N GLY A 111 2.29 -2.13 7.43
CA GLY A 111 1.40 -3.12 8.01
C GLY A 111 0.79 -4.00 6.92
N THR A 112 -0.10 -4.93 7.27
CA THR A 112 -0.82 -5.72 6.26
C THR A 112 -1.96 -4.90 5.68
N ASN A 113 -2.89 -4.43 6.50
CA ASN A 113 -4.07 -3.68 6.11
C ASN A 113 -4.01 -2.23 6.64
N GLY A 114 -4.72 -1.30 5.99
CA GLY A 114 -4.88 0.08 6.44
C GLY A 114 -3.85 1.09 5.91
N LYS A 115 -2.76 0.68 5.28
CA LYS A 115 -1.70 1.57 4.76
C LYS A 115 -2.25 2.66 3.85
N THR A 116 -2.96 2.28 2.79
CA THR A 116 -3.56 3.20 1.81
C THR A 116 -4.52 4.17 2.47
N THR A 117 -5.39 3.65 3.34
CA THR A 117 -6.37 4.48 4.06
C THR A 117 -5.66 5.53 4.91
N ILE A 118 -4.68 5.14 5.72
CA ILE A 118 -3.99 6.06 6.63
C ILE A 118 -3.16 7.10 5.84
N ALA A 119 -2.37 6.67 4.85
CA ALA A 119 -1.55 7.58 4.05
C ALA A 119 -2.43 8.61 3.31
N THR A 120 -3.54 8.17 2.69
CA THR A 120 -4.48 9.06 1.99
C THR A 120 -5.22 9.99 2.95
N LEU A 121 -5.63 9.49 4.12
CA LEU A 121 -6.30 10.34 5.12
C LEU A 121 -5.38 11.40 5.69
N LEU A 122 -4.10 11.08 5.95
CA LEU A 122 -3.09 12.06 6.35
C LEU A 122 -2.88 13.12 5.27
N TYR A 123 -2.70 12.71 4.02
CA TYR A 123 -2.59 13.62 2.89
C TYR A 123 -3.81 14.55 2.80
N ASN A 124 -5.03 14.02 2.85
CA ASN A 124 -6.25 14.81 2.80
C ASN A 124 -6.40 15.74 4.01
N MET A 125 -6.04 15.28 5.21
CA MET A 125 -6.09 16.06 6.44
C MET A 125 -5.13 17.25 6.38
N PHE A 126 -3.86 17.03 6.00
CA PHE A 126 -2.86 18.09 5.97
C PHE A 126 -3.15 19.11 4.87
N ARG A 127 -3.73 18.69 3.73
CA ARG A 127 -4.26 19.62 2.73
C ARG A 127 -5.41 20.49 3.27
N LYS A 128 -6.32 19.90 4.06
CA LYS A 128 -7.38 20.69 4.75
C LYS A 128 -6.82 21.63 5.80
N PHE A 129 -5.64 21.37 6.37
CA PHE A 129 -4.89 22.31 7.17
C PHE A 129 -4.23 23.44 6.35
N GLY A 130 -4.31 23.40 5.03
CA GLY A 130 -3.73 24.40 4.13
C GLY A 130 -2.27 24.16 3.74
N HIS A 131 -1.74 22.94 4.02
CA HIS A 131 -0.39 22.58 3.61
C HIS A 131 -0.37 21.97 2.22
N LYS A 132 0.71 22.22 1.50
CA LYS A 132 1.04 21.49 0.28
C LYS A 132 1.60 20.12 0.62
N CYS A 133 1.05 19.08 0.00
CA CYS A 133 1.35 17.70 0.35
C CYS A 133 1.57 16.81 -0.86
N GLY A 134 2.43 15.80 -0.69
CA GLY A 134 2.56 14.67 -1.59
C GLY A 134 1.97 13.38 -0.99
N LEU A 135 1.55 12.48 -1.86
CA LEU A 135 1.09 11.13 -1.51
C LEU A 135 1.75 10.10 -2.43
N LEU A 136 2.27 9.04 -1.84
CA LEU A 136 2.76 7.85 -2.56
C LEU A 136 1.99 6.63 -2.07
N SER A 137 1.09 6.11 -2.91
CA SER A 137 0.15 5.05 -2.49
C SER A 137 -0.14 4.05 -3.61
N THR A 138 -0.73 2.93 -3.24
CA THR A 138 -1.17 1.87 -4.17
C THR A 138 -2.18 2.36 -5.21
N VAL A 139 -3.02 3.32 -4.84
CA VAL A 139 -4.12 3.80 -5.69
C VAL A 139 -3.61 4.77 -6.74
N CYS A 140 -2.92 5.80 -6.31
CA CYS A 140 -2.37 6.87 -7.14
C CYS A 140 -1.36 7.66 -6.32
N ASN A 141 -0.30 8.11 -6.95
CA ASN A 141 0.58 9.11 -6.37
C ASN A 141 0.03 10.52 -6.63
N TYR A 142 0.28 11.45 -5.72
CA TYR A 142 -0.12 12.84 -5.89
C TYR A 142 1.04 13.78 -5.55
N ILE A 143 1.24 14.78 -6.38
CA ILE A 143 2.04 15.98 -6.07
C ILE A 143 1.06 17.14 -6.04
N GLU A 144 0.73 17.67 -4.86
CA GLU A 144 -0.42 18.53 -4.69
C GLU A 144 -1.69 17.86 -5.25
N ASP A 145 -2.36 18.51 -6.21
CA ASP A 145 -3.56 17.98 -6.88
C ASP A 145 -3.26 17.19 -8.16
N GLU A 146 -1.98 17.12 -8.59
CA GLU A 146 -1.59 16.42 -9.80
C GLU A 146 -1.53 14.90 -9.55
N PRO A 147 -2.43 14.11 -10.14
CA PRO A 147 -2.38 12.65 -10.04
C PRO A 147 -1.27 12.10 -10.94
N ILE A 148 -0.47 11.18 -10.40
CA ILE A 148 0.59 10.48 -11.11
C ILE A 148 0.28 8.98 -11.05
N PRO A 149 -0.01 8.33 -12.18
CA PRO A 149 -0.23 6.89 -12.22
C PRO A 149 0.95 6.12 -11.63
N THR A 150 0.68 5.02 -10.97
CA THR A 150 1.70 4.16 -10.38
C THR A 150 1.43 2.69 -10.69
N ASP A 151 2.49 1.94 -10.95
CA ASP A 151 2.43 0.48 -11.11
C ASP A 151 2.80 -0.26 -9.81
N HIS A 152 3.34 0.44 -8.83
CA HIS A 152 3.80 -0.13 -7.56
C HIS A 152 3.35 0.70 -6.37
N THR A 153 2.94 0.01 -5.29
CA THR A 153 2.62 0.64 -4.00
C THR A 153 3.76 1.54 -3.48
N THR A 154 4.99 1.09 -3.65
CA THR A 154 6.21 1.84 -3.34
C THR A 154 7.13 1.72 -4.54
N PRO A 155 7.45 2.80 -5.24
CA PRO A 155 8.32 2.80 -6.41
C PRO A 155 9.74 2.28 -6.13
N ASP A 156 10.54 2.07 -7.19
CA ASP A 156 11.98 1.83 -7.03
C ASP A 156 12.71 3.07 -6.47
N PRO A 157 13.95 2.94 -5.97
CA PRO A 157 14.64 4.04 -5.30
C PRO A 157 14.86 5.27 -6.20
N ILE A 158 15.05 5.09 -7.51
CA ILE A 158 15.27 6.19 -8.45
C ILE A 158 13.98 6.97 -8.66
N GLU A 159 12.90 6.27 -8.99
CA GLU A 159 11.59 6.87 -9.19
C GLU A 159 11.07 7.53 -7.90
N LEU A 160 11.27 6.87 -6.76
CA LEU A 160 10.86 7.38 -5.45
C LEU A 160 11.54 8.71 -5.12
N ASN A 161 12.87 8.80 -5.27
CA ASN A 161 13.60 10.05 -5.03
C ASN A 161 13.25 11.13 -6.05
N SER A 162 13.00 10.76 -7.32
CA SER A 162 12.53 11.68 -8.35
C SER A 162 11.18 12.30 -7.99
N LEU A 163 10.23 11.49 -7.53
CA LEU A 163 8.91 11.95 -7.09
C LEU A 163 9.02 12.87 -5.86
N LEU A 164 9.83 12.50 -4.87
CA LEU A 164 10.07 13.35 -3.70
C LEU A 164 10.73 14.69 -4.06
N ALA A 165 11.68 14.69 -5.02
CA ALA A 165 12.30 15.93 -5.51
C ALA A 165 11.26 16.83 -6.21
N ARG A 166 10.40 16.26 -7.06
CA ARG A 166 9.29 17.00 -7.68
C ARG A 166 8.30 17.57 -6.64
N MET A 167 8.04 16.84 -5.55
CA MET A 167 7.23 17.34 -4.43
C MET A 167 7.88 18.56 -3.77
N VAL A 168 9.21 18.51 -3.54
CA VAL A 168 9.97 19.67 -3.02
C VAL A 168 9.88 20.86 -3.96
N ASP A 169 10.07 20.65 -5.27
CA ASP A 169 10.01 21.70 -6.27
C ASP A 169 8.60 22.33 -6.39
N ALA A 170 7.55 21.53 -6.17
CA ALA A 170 6.17 22.01 -6.08
C ALA A 170 5.86 22.76 -4.77
N GLY A 171 6.80 22.75 -3.81
CA GLY A 171 6.67 23.40 -2.51
C GLY A 171 5.90 22.59 -1.49
N CYS A 172 5.82 21.27 -1.64
CA CYS A 172 5.25 20.40 -0.62
C CYS A 172 6.06 20.49 0.69
N GLU A 173 5.34 20.58 1.82
CA GLU A 173 5.91 20.56 3.17
C GLU A 173 5.88 19.14 3.76
N TYR A 174 4.90 18.35 3.37
CA TYR A 174 4.63 17.00 3.87
C TYR A 174 4.55 16.02 2.71
N ALA A 175 5.01 14.80 2.95
CA ALA A 175 4.75 13.65 2.08
C ALA A 175 4.33 12.44 2.93
N PHE A 176 3.30 11.75 2.49
CA PHE A 176 2.78 10.55 3.14
C PHE A 176 2.92 9.38 2.18
N MET A 177 3.48 8.26 2.65
CA MET A 177 3.74 7.13 1.77
C MET A 177 3.45 5.78 2.39
N GLU A 178 3.01 4.85 1.55
CA GLU A 178 2.95 3.44 1.90
C GLU A 178 4.34 2.80 1.79
N CYS A 179 4.79 2.15 2.87
CA CYS A 179 6.00 1.34 2.89
C CYS A 179 5.60 -0.14 2.84
N SER A 180 5.58 -0.75 1.64
CA SER A 180 5.26 -2.16 1.47
C SER A 180 6.38 -3.06 2.02
N SER A 181 6.06 -4.28 2.45
CA SER A 181 7.07 -5.23 2.93
C SER A 181 8.09 -5.61 1.86
N HIS A 182 7.65 -5.67 0.59
CA HIS A 182 8.55 -5.87 -0.55
C HIS A 182 9.54 -4.71 -0.70
N ALA A 183 9.05 -3.48 -0.61
CA ALA A 183 9.89 -2.29 -0.75
C ALA A 183 10.93 -2.18 0.37
N ILE A 184 10.53 -2.54 1.61
CA ILE A 184 11.46 -2.55 2.74
C ILE A 184 12.50 -3.66 2.57
N ALA A 185 12.07 -4.89 2.22
CA ALA A 185 12.96 -6.02 1.99
C ALA A 185 13.94 -5.78 0.84
N GLN A 186 13.49 -5.12 -0.23
CA GLN A 186 14.28 -4.76 -1.42
C GLN A 186 14.98 -3.38 -1.27
N LYS A 187 15.13 -2.87 -0.07
CA LYS A 187 15.83 -1.61 0.21
C LYS A 187 15.38 -0.39 -0.61
N ARG A 188 14.17 -0.42 -1.20
CA ARG A 188 13.66 0.67 -2.05
C ARG A 188 13.57 2.01 -1.33
N ILE A 189 13.41 1.99 0.00
CA ILE A 189 13.36 3.17 0.87
C ILE A 189 14.70 3.50 1.52
N GLY A 190 15.78 2.81 1.11
CA GLY A 190 17.14 3.10 1.59
C GLY A 190 17.55 4.55 1.30
N GLY A 191 18.35 5.14 2.17
CA GLY A 191 18.80 6.53 2.05
C GLY A 191 17.75 7.60 2.41
N LEU A 192 16.45 7.25 2.52
CA LEU A 192 15.41 8.20 2.88
C LEU A 192 15.40 8.49 4.38
N ARG A 193 15.18 9.76 4.72
CA ARG A 193 14.90 10.21 6.08
C ARG A 193 13.40 10.35 6.30
N PHE A 194 12.89 9.66 7.33
CA PHE A 194 11.49 9.76 7.75
C PHE A 194 11.35 10.63 9.00
N GLU A 195 10.38 11.53 8.99
CA GLU A 195 9.92 12.29 10.17
C GLU A 195 9.15 11.37 11.12
N GLY A 196 8.45 10.37 10.56
CA GLY A 196 7.70 9.40 11.36
C GLY A 196 7.33 8.13 10.61
N GLY A 197 7.03 7.09 11.41
CA GLY A 197 6.58 5.79 10.93
C GLY A 197 5.33 5.29 11.67
N LEU A 198 4.39 4.69 10.93
CA LEU A 198 3.16 4.13 11.48
C LEU A 198 3.09 2.64 11.23
N PHE A 199 2.78 1.87 12.29
CA PHE A 199 2.45 0.45 12.20
C PHE A 199 0.97 0.21 12.40
N THR A 200 0.34 -0.50 11.45
CA THR A 200 -1.11 -0.76 11.48
C THR A 200 -1.45 -2.11 12.11
N ASN A 201 -1.07 -3.19 11.46
CA ASN A 201 -1.34 -4.57 11.88
C ASN A 201 -0.47 -5.56 11.10
N LEU A 202 -0.42 -6.81 11.56
CA LEU A 202 0.28 -7.89 10.89
C LEU A 202 -0.58 -9.16 10.86
N THR A 203 -1.08 -9.50 9.68
CA THR A 203 -1.80 -10.73 9.40
C THR A 203 -1.17 -11.49 8.22
N ARG A 204 -1.62 -12.71 7.93
CA ARG A 204 -1.02 -13.54 6.89
C ARG A 204 -1.24 -12.93 5.50
N ASP A 205 -0.13 -12.53 4.86
CA ASP A 205 -0.10 -12.09 3.47
C ASP A 205 1.32 -12.23 2.90
N HIS A 206 1.47 -12.20 1.57
CA HIS A 206 2.76 -12.17 0.86
C HIS A 206 3.76 -13.31 1.23
N LEU A 207 3.28 -14.49 1.65
CA LEU A 207 4.14 -15.63 1.95
C LEU A 207 4.71 -16.30 0.69
N ASP A 208 4.16 -16.03 -0.47
CA ASP A 208 4.74 -16.34 -1.78
C ASP A 208 6.13 -15.71 -1.93
N TYR A 209 6.31 -14.47 -1.48
CA TYR A 209 7.58 -13.73 -1.51
C TYR A 209 8.43 -14.00 -0.25
N HIS A 210 7.90 -13.73 0.94
CA HIS A 210 8.66 -13.78 2.19
C HIS A 210 8.92 -15.19 2.73
N LYS A 211 8.23 -16.23 2.20
CA LYS A 211 8.31 -17.65 2.55
C LYS A 211 7.75 -17.98 3.93
N THR A 212 8.10 -17.22 4.97
CA THR A 212 7.62 -17.42 6.34
C THR A 212 6.95 -16.16 6.91
N PHE A 213 6.13 -16.34 7.93
CA PHE A 213 5.50 -15.21 8.63
C PHE A 213 6.56 -14.37 9.37
N GLU A 214 7.58 -15.01 9.90
CA GLU A 214 8.70 -14.36 10.61
C GLU A 214 9.46 -13.44 9.66
N ASN A 215 9.83 -13.90 8.46
CA ASN A 215 10.50 -13.06 7.45
C ASN A 215 9.64 -11.86 7.04
N TYR A 216 8.33 -12.08 6.89
CA TYR A 216 7.38 -11.01 6.58
C TYR A 216 7.29 -9.97 7.70
N ARG A 217 7.24 -10.44 8.95
CA ARG A 217 7.26 -9.59 10.16
C ARG A 217 8.56 -8.80 10.24
N ASP A 218 9.69 -9.48 10.13
CA ASP A 218 11.02 -8.89 10.30
C ASP A 218 11.35 -7.90 9.18
N ALA A 219 10.87 -8.15 7.96
CA ALA A 219 10.95 -7.17 6.87
C ALA A 219 10.26 -5.84 7.23
N LYS A 220 9.04 -5.88 7.82
CA LYS A 220 8.37 -4.66 8.27
C LYS A 220 9.04 -4.00 9.46
N LYS A 221 9.56 -4.82 10.39
CA LYS A 221 10.30 -4.33 11.58
C LYS A 221 11.53 -3.53 11.19
N ALA A 222 12.24 -3.92 10.14
CA ALA A 222 13.43 -3.23 9.66
C ALA A 222 13.18 -1.75 9.33
N PHE A 223 11.97 -1.38 8.91
CA PHE A 223 11.59 0.02 8.72
C PHE A 223 11.70 0.83 10.03
N PHE A 224 11.17 0.31 11.13
CA PHE A 224 11.19 1.01 12.43
C PHE A 224 12.58 1.00 13.06
N ASP A 225 13.34 -0.06 12.86
CA ASP A 225 14.73 -0.17 13.36
C ASP A 225 15.65 0.83 12.68
N GLY A 226 15.34 1.22 11.42
CA GLY A 226 16.10 2.20 10.63
C GLY A 226 15.72 3.66 10.88
N LEU A 227 14.70 3.95 11.70
CA LEU A 227 14.28 5.32 11.96
C LEU A 227 15.27 6.06 12.86
N ASP A 228 15.51 7.35 12.56
CA ASP A 228 16.35 8.24 13.37
C ASP A 228 15.73 8.52 14.75
N LYS A 229 16.56 8.85 15.71
CA LYS A 229 16.15 9.22 17.09
C LYS A 229 15.20 10.41 17.15
N ASP A 230 15.26 11.29 16.16
CA ASP A 230 14.43 12.50 16.07
C ASP A 230 13.08 12.23 15.40
N ALA A 231 12.89 11.02 14.84
CA ALA A 231 11.63 10.59 14.27
C ALA A 231 10.64 10.15 15.37
N PHE A 232 9.37 10.04 14.99
CA PHE A 232 8.35 9.41 15.85
C PHE A 232 7.87 8.09 15.26
N VAL A 233 7.33 7.22 16.13
CA VAL A 233 6.61 6.01 15.74
C VAL A 233 5.25 5.97 16.41
N ILE A 234 4.22 5.66 15.62
CA ILE A 234 2.87 5.35 16.11
C ILE A 234 2.61 3.86 15.87
N THR A 235 2.49 3.07 16.94
CA THR A 235 2.27 1.63 16.84
C THR A 235 0.93 1.19 17.41
N ASN A 236 0.30 0.20 16.76
CA ASN A 236 -0.95 -0.40 17.20
C ASN A 236 -0.72 -1.35 18.39
N ALA A 237 -1.17 -0.97 19.58
CA ALA A 237 -1.08 -1.81 20.78
C ALA A 237 -2.13 -2.94 20.82
N ASP A 238 -3.15 -2.90 19.94
CA ASP A 238 -4.13 -3.98 19.80
C ASP A 238 -3.60 -5.15 18.95
N ASP A 239 -2.55 -4.94 18.15
CA ASP A 239 -1.86 -6.00 17.41
C ASP A 239 -0.77 -6.63 18.28
N LYS A 240 -0.74 -7.97 18.33
CA LYS A 240 0.24 -8.74 19.12
C LYS A 240 1.69 -8.46 18.73
N ASN A 241 1.95 -7.99 17.49
CA ASN A 241 3.27 -7.64 17.01
C ASN A 241 3.58 -6.13 17.20
N GLY A 242 2.62 -5.32 17.63
CA GLY A 242 2.77 -3.86 17.70
C GLY A 242 3.97 -3.41 18.50
N LEU A 243 4.15 -3.94 19.73
CA LEU A 243 5.31 -3.64 20.58
C LEU A 243 6.60 -4.29 20.05
N PHE A 244 6.51 -5.46 19.42
CA PHE A 244 7.67 -6.12 18.81
C PHE A 244 8.24 -5.29 17.65
N MET A 245 7.40 -4.66 16.85
CA MET A 245 7.84 -3.82 15.72
C MET A 245 8.76 -2.67 16.17
N VAL A 246 8.55 -2.15 17.37
CA VAL A 246 9.22 -0.95 17.85
C VAL A 246 10.27 -1.20 18.94
N GLN A 247 10.55 -2.47 19.27
CA GLN A 247 11.42 -2.80 20.41
C GLN A 247 12.87 -2.31 20.27
N ASN A 248 13.37 -2.15 19.05
CA ASN A 248 14.76 -1.75 18.77
C ASN A 248 14.85 -0.35 18.11
N THR A 249 13.73 0.32 17.89
CA THR A 249 13.76 1.66 17.28
C THR A 249 14.43 2.67 18.20
N LYS A 250 15.10 3.66 17.61
CA LYS A 250 15.66 4.82 18.32
C LYS A 250 14.67 5.98 18.40
N ALA A 251 13.59 5.90 17.62
CA ALA A 251 12.59 6.95 17.49
C ALA A 251 11.69 7.05 18.73
N GLN A 252 11.00 8.19 18.89
CA GLN A 252 10.02 8.39 19.94
C GLN A 252 8.77 7.54 19.69
N VAL A 253 8.50 6.56 20.55
CA VAL A 253 7.36 5.63 20.40
C VAL A 253 6.12 6.19 21.10
N LYS A 254 4.99 6.16 20.38
CA LYS A 254 3.64 6.36 20.86
C LYS A 254 2.75 5.20 20.45
N THR A 255 1.80 4.86 21.31
CA THR A 255 0.87 3.75 21.08
C THR A 255 -0.55 4.24 20.80
N TYR A 256 -1.30 3.47 20.01
CA TYR A 256 -2.74 3.67 19.91
C TYR A 256 -3.50 2.36 20.12
N SER A 257 -4.72 2.46 20.63
CA SER A 257 -5.57 1.29 20.94
C SER A 257 -7.05 1.66 21.02
N THR A 258 -7.89 0.73 20.59
CA THR A 258 -9.34 0.76 20.80
C THR A 258 -9.78 -0.13 21.99
N ARG A 259 -8.85 -0.91 22.58
CA ARG A 259 -9.14 -1.95 23.59
C ARG A 259 -8.43 -1.72 24.90
N THR A 260 -7.18 -1.28 24.88
CA THR A 260 -6.31 -1.19 26.03
C THR A 260 -5.84 0.24 26.31
N MET A 261 -5.06 0.42 27.37
CA MET A 261 -4.43 1.72 27.66
C MET A 261 -3.34 2.00 26.63
N ALA A 262 -3.38 3.20 26.07
CA ALA A 262 -2.43 3.69 25.06
C ALA A 262 -2.35 5.22 25.13
N ASP A 263 -1.35 5.81 24.44
CA ASP A 263 -1.23 7.27 24.33
C ASP A 263 -2.44 7.89 23.59
N PHE A 264 -2.92 7.19 22.56
CA PHE A 264 -4.11 7.56 21.80
C PHE A 264 -5.16 6.46 21.91
N LYS A 265 -6.38 6.82 22.34
CA LYS A 265 -7.49 5.88 22.57
C LYS A 265 -8.75 6.33 21.89
N ALA A 266 -9.54 5.37 21.43
CA ALA A 266 -10.91 5.66 21.01
C ALA A 266 -11.89 4.59 21.49
N LYS A 267 -13.15 5.02 21.67
CA LYS A 267 -14.30 4.16 21.85
C LYS A 267 -15.37 4.52 20.83
N ILE A 268 -16.08 3.51 20.32
CA ILE A 268 -17.29 3.73 19.53
C ILE A 268 -18.42 4.00 20.52
N ILE A 269 -19.09 5.13 20.36
CA ILE A 269 -20.31 5.49 21.11
C ILE A 269 -21.53 4.96 20.35
N GLU A 270 -21.60 5.28 19.04
CA GLU A 270 -22.66 4.84 18.15
C GLU A 270 -22.09 4.50 16.76
N CYS A 271 -22.77 3.59 16.05
CA CYS A 271 -22.41 3.17 14.70
C CYS A 271 -23.65 3.11 13.81
N HIS A 272 -23.63 3.82 12.67
CA HIS A 272 -24.68 3.90 11.67
C HIS A 272 -24.10 3.75 10.26
N PHE A 273 -24.93 3.54 9.23
CA PHE A 273 -24.46 3.50 7.82
C PHE A 273 -23.87 4.83 7.33
N GLU A 274 -24.26 5.94 7.95
CA GLU A 274 -23.77 7.28 7.65
C GLU A 274 -22.43 7.57 8.32
N GLY A 275 -22.02 6.77 9.32
CA GLY A 275 -20.78 6.96 10.06
C GLY A 275 -20.87 6.53 11.53
N MET A 276 -19.88 6.94 12.29
CA MET A 276 -19.76 6.61 13.72
C MET A 276 -19.61 7.86 14.58
N TYR A 277 -20.11 7.78 15.81
CA TYR A 277 -19.74 8.69 16.89
C TYR A 277 -18.67 8.02 17.75
N LEU A 278 -17.56 8.71 17.91
CA LEU A 278 -16.36 8.22 18.62
C LEU A 278 -16.01 9.14 19.80
N ASP A 279 -15.57 8.57 20.90
CA ASP A 279 -14.76 9.27 21.88
C ASP A 279 -13.28 9.05 21.55
N ILE A 280 -12.55 10.11 21.22
CA ILE A 280 -11.11 10.09 21.00
C ILE A 280 -10.42 10.89 22.11
N ASN A 281 -9.69 10.21 23.00
CA ASN A 281 -9.01 10.79 24.15
C ASN A 281 -9.91 11.70 25.02
N GLY A 282 -11.16 11.29 25.24
CA GLY A 282 -12.13 12.02 26.06
C GLY A 282 -12.87 13.16 25.32
N LYS A 283 -12.78 13.21 24.00
CA LYS A 283 -13.49 14.18 23.17
C LYS A 283 -14.34 13.43 22.11
N GLU A 284 -15.59 13.83 22.03
CA GLU A 284 -16.54 13.24 21.09
C GLU A 284 -16.40 13.83 19.69
N VAL A 285 -16.48 12.98 18.66
CA VAL A 285 -16.45 13.36 17.24
C VAL A 285 -17.31 12.44 16.40
N GLY A 286 -18.14 13.01 15.52
CA GLY A 286 -18.81 12.26 14.45
C GLY A 286 -17.90 12.11 13.23
N VAL A 287 -17.78 10.90 12.69
CA VAL A 287 -16.94 10.59 11.52
C VAL A 287 -17.74 9.86 10.46
N GLN A 288 -17.43 10.10 9.17
CA GLN A 288 -18.12 9.48 8.03
C GLN A 288 -17.45 8.15 7.62
N PHE A 289 -17.18 7.30 8.61
CA PHE A 289 -16.56 5.98 8.44
C PHE A 289 -17.36 4.94 9.20
N ILE A 290 -17.33 3.69 8.72
CA ILE A 290 -17.90 2.53 9.39
C ILE A 290 -16.82 1.47 9.63
N GLY A 291 -17.08 0.59 10.62
CA GLY A 291 -16.21 -0.53 10.98
C GLY A 291 -15.09 -0.19 11.97
N LYS A 292 -14.91 -1.07 12.94
CA LYS A 292 -13.92 -0.94 14.03
C LYS A 292 -12.50 -0.76 13.53
N PHE A 293 -12.13 -1.40 12.41
CA PHE A 293 -10.79 -1.24 11.85
C PHE A 293 -10.53 0.20 11.36
N ASN A 294 -11.57 0.93 10.90
CA ASN A 294 -11.44 2.34 10.56
C ASN A 294 -11.24 3.22 11.79
N VAL A 295 -11.77 2.85 12.95
CA VAL A 295 -11.45 3.56 14.20
C VAL A 295 -9.95 3.47 14.50
N SER A 296 -9.35 2.29 14.33
CA SER A 296 -7.90 2.10 14.46
C SER A 296 -7.12 2.95 13.43
N ASN A 297 -7.57 2.99 12.17
CA ASN A 297 -6.97 3.83 11.13
C ASN A 297 -7.06 5.32 11.48
N LEU A 298 -8.23 5.79 11.94
CA LEU A 298 -8.46 7.18 12.36
C LEU A 298 -7.61 7.56 13.58
N LEU A 299 -7.41 6.64 14.54
CA LEU A 299 -6.51 6.85 15.66
C LEU A 299 -5.05 6.99 15.24
N ALA A 300 -4.58 6.18 14.29
CA ALA A 300 -3.24 6.31 13.73
C ALA A 300 -3.06 7.66 13.03
N VAL A 301 -4.06 8.11 12.27
CA VAL A 301 -4.09 9.45 11.63
C VAL A 301 -4.08 10.56 12.68
N TYR A 302 -4.94 10.46 13.69
CA TYR A 302 -5.00 11.42 14.80
C TYR A 302 -3.65 11.51 15.53
N GLY A 303 -3.07 10.37 15.91
CA GLY A 303 -1.79 10.30 16.60
C GLY A 303 -0.65 10.90 15.76
N ALA A 304 -0.57 10.59 14.49
CA ALA A 304 0.42 11.14 13.57
C ALA A 304 0.28 12.68 13.45
N ALA A 305 -0.95 13.17 13.33
CA ALA A 305 -1.20 14.61 13.23
C ALA A 305 -0.79 15.35 14.53
N VAL A 306 -1.04 14.75 15.71
CA VAL A 306 -0.56 15.28 17.00
C VAL A 306 0.97 15.32 17.03
N MET A 307 1.65 14.25 16.62
CA MET A 307 3.11 14.19 16.58
C MET A 307 3.71 15.18 15.57
N LEU A 308 2.98 15.50 14.50
CA LEU A 308 3.34 16.53 13.53
C LEU A 308 2.95 17.96 13.99
N GLY A 309 2.56 18.12 15.26
CA GLY A 309 2.34 19.42 15.92
C GLY A 309 0.96 20.05 15.68
N LYS A 310 -0.04 19.29 15.21
CA LYS A 310 -1.41 19.79 15.07
C LYS A 310 -2.15 19.73 16.42
N LYS A 311 -3.03 20.71 16.67
CA LYS A 311 -3.84 20.74 17.89
C LYS A 311 -4.93 19.67 17.85
N PRO A 312 -5.16 18.94 18.95
CA PRO A 312 -6.20 17.90 19.01
C PRO A 312 -7.58 18.35 18.54
N GLU A 313 -8.00 19.55 18.94
CA GLU A 313 -9.31 20.10 18.55
C GLU A 313 -9.45 20.30 17.04
N ASP A 314 -8.42 20.87 16.41
CA ASP A 314 -8.40 21.14 14.97
C ASP A 314 -8.37 19.82 14.17
N ILE A 315 -7.64 18.80 14.69
CA ILE A 315 -7.62 17.48 14.11
C ILE A 315 -9.02 16.87 14.11
N LEU A 316 -9.75 16.92 15.23
CA LEU A 316 -11.10 16.36 15.35
C LEU A 316 -12.10 17.05 14.40
N VAL A 317 -12.01 18.36 14.26
CA VAL A 317 -12.84 19.11 13.28
C VAL A 317 -12.58 18.59 11.86
N ILE A 318 -11.34 18.39 11.47
CA ILE A 318 -11.03 17.90 10.13
C ILE A 318 -11.45 16.42 9.99
N LEU A 319 -11.20 15.57 10.98
CA LEU A 319 -11.62 14.16 10.97
C LEU A 319 -13.11 14.01 10.66
N SER A 320 -13.97 14.88 11.23
CA SER A 320 -15.41 14.85 10.99
C SER A 320 -15.80 15.13 9.52
N THR A 321 -14.92 15.74 8.76
CA THR A 321 -15.14 16.10 7.35
C THR A 321 -14.47 15.18 6.35
N LEU A 322 -13.65 14.24 6.80
CA LEU A 322 -12.99 13.27 5.93
C LEU A 322 -13.98 12.20 5.48
N LYS A 323 -13.78 11.72 4.25
CA LYS A 323 -14.59 10.65 3.65
C LYS A 323 -13.74 9.39 3.46
N SER A 324 -14.40 8.25 3.26
CA SER A 324 -13.75 7.00 2.91
C SER A 324 -12.88 7.16 1.66
N VAL A 325 -11.78 6.41 1.65
CA VAL A 325 -10.85 6.38 0.52
C VAL A 325 -11.45 5.55 -0.61
N ASN A 326 -11.21 5.96 -1.85
CA ASN A 326 -11.69 5.27 -3.05
C ASN A 326 -11.43 3.76 -2.99
N GLY A 327 -12.49 2.96 -3.18
CA GLY A 327 -12.43 1.49 -3.12
C GLY A 327 -12.15 0.91 -1.73
N ARG A 328 -12.46 1.65 -0.65
CA ARG A 328 -12.34 1.22 0.74
C ARG A 328 -13.65 1.43 1.48
N LEU A 329 -14.45 0.35 1.67
CA LEU A 329 -15.80 0.42 2.21
C LEU A 329 -16.61 1.56 1.59
N GLU A 330 -16.64 1.62 0.27
CA GLU A 330 -17.35 2.70 -0.46
C GLU A 330 -18.81 2.30 -0.71
N PRO A 331 -19.78 2.91 -0.03
CA PRO A 331 -21.19 2.57 -0.18
C PRO A 331 -21.81 3.26 -1.40
N ILE A 332 -22.61 2.53 -2.15
CA ILE A 332 -23.44 3.00 -3.26
C ILE A 332 -24.89 2.58 -2.99
N ARG A 333 -25.79 3.52 -2.79
CA ARG A 333 -27.19 3.24 -2.48
C ARG A 333 -28.01 2.96 -3.73
N SER A 334 -28.73 1.85 -3.70
CA SER A 334 -29.70 1.51 -4.75
C SER A 334 -31.00 2.31 -4.60
N PRO A 335 -31.64 2.72 -5.71
CA PRO A 335 -33.01 3.26 -5.68
C PRO A 335 -34.03 2.28 -5.06
N GLU A 336 -33.75 0.97 -5.11
CA GLU A 336 -34.60 -0.08 -4.54
C GLU A 336 -34.43 -0.27 -3.03
N GLY A 337 -33.48 0.47 -2.40
CA GLY A 337 -33.33 0.55 -0.94
C GLY A 337 -32.37 -0.48 -0.33
N TYR A 338 -31.57 -1.20 -1.13
CA TYR A 338 -30.40 -1.93 -0.65
C TYR A 338 -29.10 -1.12 -0.89
N THR A 339 -27.98 -1.56 -0.34
CA THR A 339 -26.70 -0.86 -0.46
C THR A 339 -25.65 -1.80 -1.04
N ALA A 340 -24.96 -1.38 -2.11
CA ALA A 340 -23.74 -2.04 -2.57
C ALA A 340 -22.53 -1.38 -1.92
N ILE A 341 -21.57 -2.18 -1.44
CA ILE A 341 -20.31 -1.72 -0.86
C ILE A 341 -19.17 -2.28 -1.70
N VAL A 342 -18.32 -1.40 -2.22
CA VAL A 342 -17.13 -1.78 -2.98
C VAL A 342 -15.90 -1.67 -2.09
N ASP A 343 -15.12 -2.76 -2.01
CA ASP A 343 -13.92 -2.82 -1.17
C ASP A 343 -12.77 -3.60 -1.80
N TYR A 344 -11.54 -3.23 -1.44
CA TYR A 344 -10.30 -3.89 -1.89
C TYR A 344 -9.96 -5.16 -1.08
N ALA A 345 -10.84 -5.66 -0.25
CA ALA A 345 -10.62 -6.87 0.56
C ALA A 345 -10.32 -8.08 -0.33
N HIS A 346 -9.05 -8.50 -0.36
CA HIS A 346 -8.52 -9.59 -1.17
C HIS A 346 -7.72 -10.62 -0.36
N THR A 347 -7.87 -10.59 0.97
CA THR A 347 -7.33 -11.56 1.92
C THR A 347 -8.44 -12.04 2.85
N PRO A 348 -8.32 -13.24 3.47
CA PRO A 348 -9.32 -13.74 4.41
C PRO A 348 -9.61 -12.76 5.56
N ASP A 349 -8.57 -12.22 6.18
CA ASP A 349 -8.64 -11.24 7.27
C ASP A 349 -9.32 -9.93 6.84
N ALA A 350 -9.00 -9.42 5.64
CA ALA A 350 -9.66 -8.21 5.13
C ALA A 350 -11.15 -8.45 4.87
N LEU A 351 -11.54 -9.63 4.32
CA LEU A 351 -12.93 -10.01 4.15
C LEU A 351 -13.66 -10.11 5.50
N GLU A 352 -13.04 -10.77 6.50
CA GLU A 352 -13.60 -10.87 7.85
C GLU A 352 -13.87 -9.48 8.43
N ASN A 353 -12.90 -8.57 8.36
CA ASN A 353 -13.03 -7.22 8.89
C ASN A 353 -14.15 -6.41 8.21
N VAL A 354 -14.24 -6.48 6.88
CA VAL A 354 -15.28 -5.76 6.11
C VAL A 354 -16.66 -6.34 6.40
N LEU A 355 -16.80 -7.67 6.42
CA LEU A 355 -18.07 -8.33 6.72
C LEU A 355 -18.53 -8.05 8.16
N ASN A 356 -17.61 -8.09 9.14
CA ASN A 356 -17.92 -7.70 10.51
C ASN A 356 -18.43 -6.25 10.58
N ALA A 357 -17.79 -5.32 9.87
CA ALA A 357 -18.24 -3.93 9.81
C ALA A 357 -19.64 -3.79 9.22
N ILE A 358 -19.95 -4.56 8.18
CA ILE A 358 -21.29 -4.59 7.58
C ILE A 358 -22.32 -5.13 8.59
N HIS A 359 -22.02 -6.22 9.29
CA HIS A 359 -22.92 -6.80 10.29
C HIS A 359 -23.17 -5.86 11.49
N GLU A 360 -22.14 -5.12 11.93
CA GLU A 360 -22.28 -4.14 13.02
C GLU A 360 -23.30 -3.03 12.65
N VAL A 361 -23.35 -2.65 11.39
CA VAL A 361 -24.28 -1.61 10.92
C VAL A 361 -25.66 -2.18 10.60
N LEU A 362 -25.74 -3.41 10.07
CA LEU A 362 -27.02 -4.07 9.79
C LEU A 362 -27.82 -4.38 11.08
N ASP A 363 -27.15 -4.58 12.21
CA ASP A 363 -27.77 -4.91 13.50
C ASP A 363 -28.83 -6.04 13.38
N GLY A 364 -28.50 -7.06 12.59
CA GLY A 364 -29.38 -8.20 12.33
C GLY A 364 -30.56 -7.92 11.38
N LYS A 365 -30.60 -6.77 10.73
CA LYS A 365 -31.66 -6.38 9.77
C LYS A 365 -31.13 -6.45 8.35
N GLY A 366 -31.73 -7.29 7.49
CA GLY A 366 -31.29 -7.50 6.10
C GLY A 366 -30.28 -8.65 5.97
N LYS A 367 -29.99 -9.00 4.72
CA LYS A 367 -29.08 -10.08 4.32
C LYS A 367 -27.78 -9.52 3.77
N VAL A 368 -26.73 -10.31 3.83
CA VAL A 368 -25.44 -10.00 3.21
C VAL A 368 -25.23 -10.91 2.01
N ILE A 369 -24.99 -10.31 0.85
CA ILE A 369 -24.61 -10.99 -0.39
C ILE A 369 -23.18 -10.59 -0.73
N THR A 370 -22.27 -11.54 -0.80
CA THR A 370 -20.87 -11.26 -1.09
C THR A 370 -20.47 -11.73 -2.49
N VAL A 371 -19.93 -10.81 -3.28
CA VAL A 371 -19.28 -11.09 -4.57
C VAL A 371 -17.77 -11.00 -4.36
N CYS A 372 -17.05 -12.09 -4.55
CA CYS A 372 -15.60 -12.11 -4.37
C CYS A 372 -14.88 -13.04 -5.33
N GLY A 373 -13.62 -12.74 -5.59
CA GLY A 373 -12.72 -13.53 -6.40
C GLY A 373 -11.30 -13.49 -5.84
N ALA A 374 -10.39 -14.23 -6.44
CA ALA A 374 -8.99 -14.23 -6.10
C ALA A 374 -8.10 -13.96 -7.32
N GLY A 375 -6.95 -13.30 -7.11
CA GLY A 375 -6.01 -13.03 -8.17
C GLY A 375 -5.21 -14.26 -8.59
N GLY A 376 -4.95 -14.38 -9.90
CA GLY A 376 -4.02 -15.35 -10.47
C GLY A 376 -2.56 -14.98 -10.19
N ASN A 377 -1.65 -15.96 -10.27
CA ASN A 377 -0.20 -15.79 -10.01
C ASN A 377 0.08 -15.15 -8.65
N ARG A 378 -0.70 -15.52 -7.64
CA ARG A 378 -0.59 -15.08 -6.24
C ARG A 378 -0.70 -16.30 -5.30
N ASP A 379 -0.60 -16.07 -3.99
CA ASP A 379 -0.73 -17.13 -2.97
C ASP A 379 -2.04 -17.92 -3.15
N LYS A 380 -1.92 -19.17 -3.66
CA LYS A 380 -3.05 -20.07 -3.84
C LYS A 380 -3.65 -20.53 -2.51
N GLY A 381 -2.84 -20.58 -1.45
CA GLY A 381 -3.25 -21.04 -0.12
C GLY A 381 -4.32 -20.15 0.52
N LYS A 382 -4.45 -18.90 0.11
CA LYS A 382 -5.50 -18.01 0.61
C LYS A 382 -6.86 -18.20 -0.07
N ARG A 383 -6.91 -18.81 -1.29
CA ARG A 383 -8.14 -18.95 -2.10
C ARG A 383 -9.25 -19.67 -1.36
N PRO A 384 -9.04 -20.90 -0.83
CA PRO A 384 -10.07 -21.61 -0.06
C PRO A 384 -10.46 -20.87 1.22
N LEU A 385 -9.52 -20.23 1.90
CA LEU A 385 -9.78 -19.49 3.13
C LEU A 385 -10.66 -18.26 2.90
N MET A 386 -10.47 -17.54 1.77
CA MET A 386 -11.33 -16.43 1.37
C MET A 386 -12.78 -16.89 1.14
N ALA A 387 -12.97 -18.02 0.43
CA ALA A 387 -14.29 -18.57 0.21
C ALA A 387 -14.97 -18.99 1.53
N GLN A 388 -14.23 -19.64 2.45
CA GLN A 388 -14.71 -20.03 3.77
C GLN A 388 -15.17 -18.81 4.58
N GLU A 389 -14.38 -17.73 4.59
CA GLU A 389 -14.73 -16.53 5.35
C GLU A 389 -15.95 -15.82 4.73
N ALA A 390 -16.02 -15.72 3.41
CA ALA A 390 -17.19 -15.17 2.73
C ALA A 390 -18.47 -15.96 3.08
N VAL A 391 -18.44 -17.28 3.02
CA VAL A 391 -19.62 -18.14 3.28
C VAL A 391 -20.02 -18.14 4.76
N LYS A 392 -19.06 -18.04 5.67
CA LYS A 392 -19.30 -17.98 7.12
C LYS A 392 -20.14 -16.76 7.49
N GLN A 393 -19.89 -15.64 6.86
CA GLN A 393 -20.47 -14.35 7.24
C GLN A 393 -21.54 -13.82 6.24
N SER A 394 -21.86 -14.57 5.18
CA SER A 394 -22.83 -14.14 4.19
C SER A 394 -24.03 -15.09 4.08
N ASP A 395 -25.19 -14.55 3.71
CA ASP A 395 -26.37 -15.33 3.37
C ASP A 395 -26.26 -15.99 2.01
N ARG A 396 -25.63 -15.27 1.06
CA ARG A 396 -25.30 -15.73 -0.30
C ARG A 396 -23.90 -15.28 -0.67
N VAL A 397 -23.20 -16.10 -1.44
CA VAL A 397 -21.87 -15.80 -1.98
C VAL A 397 -21.84 -16.07 -3.47
N ILE A 398 -21.30 -15.13 -4.23
CA ILE A 398 -21.02 -15.33 -5.66
C ILE A 398 -19.51 -15.28 -5.83
N ILE A 399 -18.92 -16.43 -6.18
CA ILE A 399 -17.50 -16.55 -6.48
C ILE A 399 -17.30 -16.27 -7.96
N THR A 400 -16.39 -15.32 -8.27
CA THR A 400 -16.20 -14.82 -9.63
C THR A 400 -14.72 -14.59 -9.94
N SER A 401 -14.41 -14.23 -11.20
CA SER A 401 -13.08 -13.82 -11.61
C SER A 401 -12.71 -12.44 -11.00
N ASP A 402 -11.46 -12.32 -10.58
CA ASP A 402 -10.80 -11.04 -10.24
C ASP A 402 -9.83 -10.68 -11.37
N ASN A 403 -8.52 -10.62 -11.12
CA ASN A 403 -7.45 -10.52 -12.11
C ASN A 403 -6.84 -11.90 -12.34
N PRO A 404 -7.29 -12.70 -13.31
CA PRO A 404 -6.78 -14.06 -13.51
C PRO A 404 -5.33 -14.09 -13.99
N ARG A 405 -4.82 -13.01 -14.56
CA ARG A 405 -3.48 -12.88 -15.13
C ARG A 405 -3.19 -13.99 -16.14
N PHE A 406 -2.28 -14.89 -15.83
CA PHE A 406 -1.90 -16.01 -16.70
C PHE A 406 -2.54 -17.35 -16.30
N GLU A 407 -3.41 -17.37 -15.28
CA GLU A 407 -4.18 -18.56 -14.89
C GLU A 407 -5.56 -18.58 -15.53
N GLU A 408 -6.13 -19.77 -15.69
CA GLU A 408 -7.49 -19.94 -16.15
C GLU A 408 -8.49 -19.50 -15.07
N PRO A 409 -9.42 -18.58 -15.35
CA PRO A 409 -10.35 -18.04 -14.33
C PRO A 409 -11.12 -19.13 -13.61
N GLN A 410 -11.56 -20.18 -14.32
CA GLN A 410 -12.32 -21.29 -13.74
C GLN A 410 -11.49 -22.09 -12.73
N ASP A 411 -10.19 -22.25 -12.97
CA ASP A 411 -9.30 -22.97 -12.06
C ASP A 411 -9.14 -22.23 -10.73
N ILE A 412 -9.05 -20.89 -10.78
CA ILE A 412 -9.00 -20.05 -9.58
C ILE A 412 -10.30 -20.19 -8.78
N ILE A 413 -11.45 -20.18 -9.45
CA ILE A 413 -12.77 -20.40 -8.83
C ILE A 413 -12.83 -21.80 -8.20
N ASN A 414 -12.34 -22.84 -8.89
CA ASN A 414 -12.30 -24.21 -8.38
C ASN A 414 -11.43 -24.31 -7.10
N ASP A 415 -10.27 -23.63 -7.06
CA ASP A 415 -9.41 -23.58 -5.88
C ASP A 415 -10.13 -22.91 -4.67
N MET A 416 -10.95 -21.89 -4.93
CA MET A 416 -11.76 -21.26 -3.90
C MET A 416 -12.85 -22.23 -3.39
N LEU A 417 -13.58 -22.87 -4.32
CA LEU A 417 -14.66 -23.81 -4.00
C LEU A 417 -14.16 -25.06 -3.24
N ALA A 418 -12.93 -25.50 -3.51
CA ALA A 418 -12.33 -26.67 -2.85
C ALA A 418 -12.20 -26.51 -1.32
N GLY A 419 -12.29 -25.30 -0.80
CA GLY A 419 -12.32 -25.01 0.65
C GLY A 419 -13.68 -25.22 1.32
N LEU A 420 -14.74 -25.49 0.56
CA LEU A 420 -16.12 -25.51 1.05
C LEU A 420 -16.69 -26.92 1.16
N ASP A 421 -17.42 -27.16 2.24
CA ASP A 421 -18.20 -28.40 2.40
C ASP A 421 -19.56 -28.35 1.65
N ALA A 422 -20.26 -29.50 1.60
CA ALA A 422 -21.54 -29.63 0.89
C ALA A 422 -22.67 -28.73 1.47
N ARG A 423 -22.60 -28.36 2.76
CA ARG A 423 -23.56 -27.46 3.40
C ARG A 423 -23.27 -26.01 3.01
N GLN A 424 -22.01 -25.62 3.01
CA GLN A 424 -21.52 -24.31 2.62
C GLN A 424 -21.82 -24.03 1.15
N MET A 425 -21.63 -25.02 0.26
CA MET A 425 -21.92 -24.93 -1.17
C MET A 425 -23.38 -24.56 -1.50
N LYS A 426 -24.34 -24.83 -0.60
CA LYS A 426 -25.73 -24.40 -0.79
C LYS A 426 -25.96 -22.89 -0.78
N LYS A 427 -25.00 -22.13 -0.23
CA LYS A 427 -25.03 -20.66 -0.22
C LYS A 427 -24.29 -20.06 -1.41
N VAL A 428 -23.58 -20.86 -2.23
CA VAL A 428 -22.61 -20.37 -3.21
C VAL A 428 -23.11 -20.56 -4.64
N ILE A 429 -22.89 -19.54 -5.44
CA ILE A 429 -23.02 -19.57 -6.91
C ILE A 429 -21.64 -19.20 -7.47
N SER A 430 -21.22 -19.83 -8.57
CA SER A 430 -20.02 -19.46 -9.31
C SER A 430 -20.38 -18.90 -10.68
N ILE A 431 -19.86 -17.70 -10.97
CA ILE A 431 -20.08 -17.00 -12.24
C ILE A 431 -18.73 -16.41 -12.67
N VAL A 432 -18.14 -16.90 -13.76
CA VAL A 432 -16.82 -16.44 -14.21
C VAL A 432 -16.83 -14.96 -14.58
N ASP A 433 -17.84 -14.53 -15.32
CA ASP A 433 -17.98 -13.10 -15.69
C ASP A 433 -18.35 -12.26 -14.48
N ARG A 434 -17.45 -11.35 -14.10
CA ARG A 434 -17.61 -10.50 -12.90
C ARG A 434 -18.76 -9.51 -13.03
N ARG A 435 -19.04 -9.00 -14.24
CA ARG A 435 -20.18 -8.11 -14.49
C ARG A 435 -21.50 -8.83 -14.23
N GLU A 436 -21.63 -10.04 -14.75
CA GLU A 436 -22.83 -10.87 -14.53
C GLU A 436 -22.92 -11.34 -13.06
N ALA A 437 -21.81 -11.56 -12.38
CA ALA A 437 -21.77 -11.86 -10.95
C ALA A 437 -22.35 -10.70 -10.13
N ILE A 438 -21.91 -9.47 -10.39
CA ILE A 438 -22.41 -8.25 -9.73
C ILE A 438 -23.89 -8.05 -10.05
N ARG A 439 -24.29 -8.22 -11.33
CA ARG A 439 -25.70 -8.11 -11.75
C ARG A 439 -26.57 -9.12 -11.03
N THR A 440 -26.13 -10.36 -10.94
CA THR A 440 -26.85 -11.42 -10.22
C THR A 440 -27.04 -11.07 -8.75
N ALA A 441 -25.99 -10.53 -8.08
CA ALA A 441 -26.10 -10.07 -6.69
C ALA A 441 -27.16 -8.97 -6.55
N CYS A 442 -27.15 -7.98 -7.44
CA CYS A 442 -28.15 -6.89 -7.44
C CYS A 442 -29.58 -7.41 -7.65
N MET A 443 -29.77 -8.39 -8.52
CA MET A 443 -31.09 -9.02 -8.76
C MET A 443 -31.59 -9.86 -7.57
N MET A 444 -30.69 -10.34 -6.70
CA MET A 444 -31.03 -11.15 -5.53
C MET A 444 -31.29 -10.31 -4.29
N ALA A 445 -30.85 -9.04 -4.28
CA ALA A 445 -30.95 -8.16 -3.12
C ALA A 445 -32.34 -7.58 -2.97
N GLU A 446 -32.81 -7.48 -1.72
CA GLU A 446 -34.05 -6.87 -1.32
C GLU A 446 -33.79 -5.58 -0.52
N LYS A 447 -34.82 -4.78 -0.30
CA LYS A 447 -34.72 -3.56 0.52
C LYS A 447 -34.14 -3.86 1.90
N GLY A 448 -33.08 -3.13 2.26
CA GLY A 448 -32.36 -3.29 3.53
C GLY A 448 -31.19 -4.27 3.47
N ASP A 449 -30.99 -5.00 2.36
CA ASP A 449 -29.85 -5.88 2.18
C ASP A 449 -28.56 -5.11 1.87
N VAL A 450 -27.43 -5.78 2.05
CA VAL A 450 -26.12 -5.26 1.67
C VAL A 450 -25.43 -6.23 0.72
N ILE A 451 -24.92 -5.69 -0.39
CA ILE A 451 -24.07 -6.41 -1.33
C ILE A 451 -22.62 -5.96 -1.07
N LEU A 452 -21.74 -6.87 -0.68
CA LEU A 452 -20.30 -6.63 -0.66
C LEU A 452 -19.68 -7.08 -1.99
N ILE A 453 -19.03 -6.16 -2.70
CA ILE A 453 -18.24 -6.45 -3.90
C ILE A 453 -16.77 -6.28 -3.52
N ALA A 454 -16.09 -7.42 -3.29
CA ALA A 454 -14.76 -7.47 -2.73
C ALA A 454 -13.70 -7.86 -3.77
N GLY A 455 -12.48 -7.37 -3.56
CA GLY A 455 -11.27 -7.72 -4.29
C GLY A 455 -10.63 -6.56 -5.03
N LYS A 456 -11.37 -5.90 -5.93
CA LYS A 456 -10.82 -4.87 -6.82
C LYS A 456 -10.79 -3.46 -6.20
N GLY A 457 -11.80 -3.11 -5.42
CA GLY A 457 -11.87 -1.80 -4.76
C GLY A 457 -11.75 -0.63 -5.74
N HIS A 458 -10.57 -0.02 -5.78
CA HIS A 458 -10.25 1.13 -6.64
C HIS A 458 -9.75 0.73 -8.04
N GLU A 459 -9.42 -0.55 -8.27
CA GLU A 459 -8.92 -1.00 -9.58
C GLU A 459 -9.98 -0.84 -10.66
N ASP A 460 -9.62 -0.14 -11.72
CA ASP A 460 -10.46 0.14 -12.89
C ASP A 460 -10.14 -0.77 -14.10
N TYR A 461 -9.47 -1.89 -13.84
CA TYR A 461 -9.10 -2.86 -14.86
C TYR A 461 -9.26 -4.31 -14.39
N GLN A 462 -9.37 -5.23 -15.36
CA GLN A 462 -9.19 -6.66 -15.19
C GLN A 462 -7.99 -7.11 -16.04
N GLU A 463 -7.00 -7.73 -15.41
CA GLU A 463 -5.79 -8.21 -16.07
C GLU A 463 -5.96 -9.66 -16.53
N ILE A 464 -5.96 -9.87 -17.86
CA ILE A 464 -6.10 -11.18 -18.50
C ILE A 464 -4.92 -11.36 -19.47
N GLN A 465 -4.15 -12.43 -19.32
CA GLN A 465 -2.97 -12.75 -20.13
C GLN A 465 -1.99 -11.55 -20.28
N GLY A 466 -1.80 -10.81 -19.21
CA GLY A 466 -0.91 -9.64 -19.18
C GLY A 466 -1.49 -8.37 -19.81
N VAL A 467 -2.73 -8.39 -20.26
CA VAL A 467 -3.43 -7.23 -20.83
C VAL A 467 -4.43 -6.69 -19.82
N LYS A 468 -4.38 -5.40 -19.53
CA LYS A 468 -5.34 -4.70 -18.68
C LYS A 468 -6.55 -4.25 -19.52
N HIS A 469 -7.72 -4.81 -19.24
CA HIS A 469 -8.99 -4.41 -19.82
C HIS A 469 -9.74 -3.52 -18.83
N HIS A 470 -10.33 -2.42 -19.30
CA HIS A 470 -11.11 -1.55 -18.43
C HIS A 470 -12.26 -2.29 -17.74
N PHE A 471 -12.33 -2.22 -16.42
CA PHE A 471 -13.36 -2.82 -15.59
C PHE A 471 -13.36 -2.21 -14.18
N ASP A 472 -14.35 -1.39 -13.87
CA ASP A 472 -14.55 -0.79 -12.54
C ASP A 472 -15.85 -1.31 -11.91
N ASP A 473 -15.75 -1.95 -10.74
CA ASP A 473 -16.90 -2.48 -10.00
C ASP A 473 -17.97 -1.41 -9.73
N LYS A 474 -17.57 -0.18 -9.45
CA LYS A 474 -18.48 0.94 -9.15
C LYS A 474 -19.24 1.42 -10.39
N GLU A 475 -18.56 1.46 -11.54
CA GLU A 475 -19.22 1.78 -12.81
C GLU A 475 -20.30 0.74 -13.13
N VAL A 476 -19.98 -0.55 -12.96
CA VAL A 476 -20.93 -1.64 -13.16
C VAL A 476 -22.15 -1.51 -12.24
N VAL A 477 -21.92 -1.23 -10.96
CA VAL A 477 -23.03 -1.02 -9.99
C VAL A 477 -23.88 0.18 -10.39
N ARG A 478 -23.28 1.31 -10.73
CA ARG A 478 -24.00 2.53 -11.12
C ARG A 478 -24.81 2.34 -12.40
N GLU A 479 -24.24 1.62 -13.39
CA GLU A 479 -24.97 1.25 -14.62
C GLU A 479 -26.21 0.39 -14.31
N ILE A 480 -26.11 -0.54 -13.36
CA ILE A 480 -27.24 -1.40 -12.95
C ILE A 480 -28.30 -0.55 -12.23
N PHE A 481 -27.89 0.35 -11.32
CA PHE A 481 -28.79 1.20 -10.55
C PHE A 481 -29.48 2.31 -11.38
N SER A 482 -28.96 2.59 -12.58
CA SER A 482 -29.54 3.58 -13.50
C SER A 482 -30.60 3.01 -14.45
N LYS A 483 -30.78 1.69 -14.46
CA LYS A 483 -31.76 0.96 -15.29
C LYS A 483 -33.05 0.66 -14.53
#